data_647797c30f543a04cc73ea46eb922445
#
_entry.id   647797c30f543a04cc73ea46eb922445
#
_cell.length_a   1.000
_cell.length_b   1.000
_cell.length_c   1.000
_cell.angle_alpha   90.00
_cell.angle_beta   90.00
_cell.angle_gamma   90.00
#
_symmetry.space_group_name_H-M   'P 1'
#
loop_
_entity.id
_entity.type
_entity.pdbx_description
1 polymer ?
#
loop_
_entity_poly.entity_id
_entity_poly.type
_entity_poly.pdbx_seq_one_letter_code
_entity_poly.pdbx_strand_id
1 'polypeptide(L)'
;MKQNQKLLLLCGDSYQDISLLAAVNEAQKLNAKDGNALVLYLGEENAITQEAADIVVVSKLKLDALRTTLLSYTGSRLLLAFADKQILNLLFRLEETGFFKDASIMIVGPSLQRYRTFYQQADQRRLFQELDYQVPASALVSSVREAIEFSEGIQFPIMIWPVASKQGQGRKIAHNLDDLCEAVEMGLSVSPSQQCLLEFSTYGFKELDFVVMRDREDNHYLAASIESIDPVGIHSSDSYQFMPAVTLTDREFQNLREAAIHISRYLKLTGAISIKFALDPTSYAFYILEVNPFASDSISMASMGLGYSLFEQGVQLQLGRSLEHLPHPLLQDLKAVYEPSLDYIFFKIPIFSDAAQNARLNTQIHSYGAVYGLGKRIDEAYQQALETIKDKKLLTVFPEEMSDDELIQKIARHMPHRLFYILEALKRGFEFEELLDLSKLSPIYLQVLANLVELEKGVEAETSPAFLPVEPSAGLYEVKAGAAYYLTQNGTNESFGLDAACVLVDDLEIRYPSFYQKVRKKVQELKEKGQQVILVTNRPFTESLADKVYYLPINETSLNLIQSIDQVKDIVKLSNIQ
;
A
#
# COMPACT_ATOMS: atom_id res chain seq x y z
N MET A 1 -3.55 5.94 44.57
CA MET A 1 -3.19 6.93 43.56
C MET A 1 -2.77 6.23 42.29
N LYS A 2 -3.72 5.91 41.38
CA LYS A 2 -3.43 5.40 40.02
C LYS A 2 -3.67 6.57 39.05
N GLN A 3 -2.90 7.62 39.19
CA GLN A 3 -2.90 8.71 38.22
C GLN A 3 -1.89 8.46 37.13
N ASN A 4 -2.35 8.50 35.88
CA ASN A 4 -1.60 8.64 34.62
C ASN A 4 -1.02 7.40 33.93
N GLN A 5 -1.60 6.23 34.06
CA GLN A 5 -1.27 5.16 33.11
C GLN A 5 -1.98 5.40 31.78
N LYS A 6 -1.32 6.08 30.84
CA LYS A 6 -1.84 6.30 29.49
C LYS A 6 -1.50 5.14 28.55
N LEU A 7 -2.30 4.95 27.54
CA LEU A 7 -1.94 4.19 26.37
C LEU A 7 -1.33 5.16 25.35
N LEU A 8 -0.06 4.97 25.04
CA LEU A 8 0.65 5.77 24.05
C LEU A 8 0.71 5.00 22.74
N LEU A 9 0.21 5.59 21.67
CA LEU A 9 0.32 5.04 20.32
C LEU A 9 1.46 5.75 19.59
N LEU A 10 2.53 5.04 19.28
CA LEU A 10 3.69 5.61 18.61
C LEU A 10 3.48 5.56 17.10
N CYS A 11 3.61 6.70 16.45
CA CYS A 11 3.40 6.87 15.02
C CYS A 11 4.50 7.72 14.41
N GLY A 12 4.94 7.42 13.18
CA GLY A 12 5.88 8.20 12.40
C GLY A 12 5.21 8.95 11.25
N ASP A 13 5.99 9.77 10.54
CA ASP A 13 5.54 10.56 9.40
C ASP A 13 5.66 9.85 8.05
N SER A 14 6.21 8.64 8.03
CA SER A 14 6.42 7.86 6.80
C SER A 14 5.11 7.51 6.08
N TYR A 15 3.98 7.50 6.81
CA TYR A 15 2.63 7.16 6.32
C TYR A 15 1.64 8.18 6.84
N GLN A 16 1.81 9.44 6.46
CA GLN A 16 1.19 10.60 7.12
C GLN A 16 -0.34 10.60 7.10
N ASP A 17 -0.97 10.08 6.06
CA ASP A 17 -2.40 10.29 5.85
C ASP A 17 -3.27 9.28 6.57
N ILE A 18 -3.18 8.01 6.16
CA ILE A 18 -4.11 6.96 6.61
C ILE A 18 -3.72 6.43 7.99
N SER A 19 -2.42 6.17 8.20
CA SER A 19 -1.95 5.62 9.47
C SER A 19 -2.10 6.61 10.64
N LEU A 20 -1.82 7.89 10.41
CA LEU A 20 -2.01 8.91 11.43
C LEU A 20 -3.49 9.09 11.78
N LEU A 21 -4.36 9.16 10.77
CA LEU A 21 -5.80 9.24 10.98
C LEU A 21 -6.35 8.02 11.71
N ALA A 22 -5.94 6.82 11.32
CA ALA A 22 -6.33 5.59 12.00
C ALA A 22 -5.87 5.59 13.47
N ALA A 23 -4.64 6.04 13.75
CA ALA A 23 -4.12 6.17 15.10
C ALA A 23 -4.90 7.20 15.93
N VAL A 24 -5.22 8.36 15.35
CA VAL A 24 -6.03 9.40 16.00
C VAL A 24 -7.43 8.87 16.32
N ASN A 25 -8.08 8.22 15.37
CA ASN A 25 -9.40 7.66 15.55
C ASN A 25 -9.43 6.62 16.65
N GLU A 26 -8.45 5.72 16.67
CA GLU A 26 -8.39 4.69 17.69
C GLU A 26 -8.06 5.29 19.06
N ALA A 27 -7.19 6.29 19.14
CA ALA A 27 -6.93 7.02 20.37
C ALA A 27 -8.20 7.70 20.90
N GLN A 28 -9.01 8.32 20.04
CA GLN A 28 -10.28 8.94 20.43
C GLN A 28 -11.31 7.91 20.89
N LYS A 29 -11.44 6.77 20.21
CA LYS A 29 -12.32 5.66 20.65
C LYS A 29 -11.91 5.12 22.02
N LEU A 30 -10.61 4.96 22.26
CA LEU A 30 -10.08 4.50 23.55
C LEU A 30 -10.26 5.56 24.64
N ASN A 31 -10.05 6.84 24.35
CA ASN A 31 -10.30 7.94 25.27
C ASN A 31 -11.77 8.04 25.68
N ALA A 32 -12.69 7.80 24.76
CA ALA A 32 -14.12 7.83 25.06
C ALA A 32 -14.54 6.75 26.08
N LYS A 33 -13.82 5.63 26.14
CA LYS A 33 -14.12 4.52 27.04
C LYS A 33 -13.30 4.53 28.33
N ASP A 34 -12.01 4.84 28.22
CA ASP A 34 -11.03 4.69 29.32
C ASP A 34 -10.34 6.02 29.69
N GLY A 35 -10.55 7.09 28.93
CA GLY A 35 -10.08 8.45 29.22
C GLY A 35 -8.57 8.68 29.08
N ASN A 36 -7.78 7.75 28.53
CA ASN A 36 -6.33 7.76 28.70
C ASN A 36 -5.50 7.29 27.49
N ALA A 37 -5.94 7.52 26.26
CA ALA A 37 -5.09 7.25 25.10
C ALA A 37 -4.50 8.53 24.49
N LEU A 38 -3.30 8.44 23.92
CA LEU A 38 -2.56 9.56 23.34
C LEU A 38 -1.70 9.07 22.19
N VAL A 39 -1.67 9.82 21.08
CA VAL A 39 -0.75 9.57 19.97
C VAL A 39 0.55 10.34 20.19
N LEU A 40 1.67 9.63 20.18
CA LEU A 40 3.01 10.23 20.09
C LEU A 40 3.44 10.21 18.63
N TYR A 41 3.38 11.37 18.00
CA TYR A 41 3.76 11.53 16.61
C TYR A 41 5.21 12.00 16.48
N LEU A 42 6.04 11.21 15.81
CA LEU A 42 7.44 11.52 15.54
C LEU A 42 7.57 12.08 14.14
N GLY A 43 7.59 13.39 14.02
CA GLY A 43 7.67 14.09 12.75
C GLY A 43 7.52 15.59 12.91
N GLU A 44 7.36 16.30 11.79
CA GLU A 44 7.13 17.75 11.81
C GLU A 44 5.65 18.05 12.10
N GLU A 45 5.39 19.17 12.78
CA GLU A 45 4.03 19.65 12.96
C GLU A 45 3.30 19.82 11.63
N ASN A 46 2.07 19.37 11.59
CA ASN A 46 1.18 19.52 10.45
C ASN A 46 -0.23 19.92 10.93
N ALA A 47 -1.14 20.17 10.01
CA ALA A 47 -2.47 20.65 10.38
C ALA A 47 -3.28 19.66 11.25
N ILE A 48 -3.08 18.35 11.08
CA ILE A 48 -3.74 17.34 11.94
C ILE A 48 -3.19 17.41 13.35
N THR A 49 -1.86 17.50 13.50
CA THR A 49 -1.22 17.52 14.81
C THR A 49 -1.49 18.80 15.58
N GLN A 50 -1.74 19.91 14.89
CA GLN A 50 -2.07 21.20 15.53
C GLN A 50 -3.51 21.25 16.06
N GLU A 51 -4.44 20.56 15.42
CA GLU A 51 -5.86 20.63 15.77
C GLU A 51 -6.31 19.51 16.72
N ALA A 52 -5.58 18.41 16.82
CA ALA A 52 -5.99 17.24 17.60
C ALA A 52 -5.41 17.27 19.03
N ALA A 53 -6.28 17.32 20.03
CA ALA A 53 -5.90 17.33 21.44
C ALA A 53 -5.21 16.04 21.92
N ASP A 54 -5.40 14.95 21.20
CA ASP A 54 -4.89 13.62 21.54
C ASP A 54 -3.54 13.29 20.86
N ILE A 55 -2.90 14.28 20.24
CA ILE A 55 -1.59 14.13 19.59
C ILE A 55 -0.54 14.99 20.30
N VAL A 56 0.59 14.37 20.60
CA VAL A 56 1.81 15.04 21.05
C VAL A 56 2.88 14.89 19.97
N VAL A 57 3.31 15.99 19.39
CA VAL A 57 4.38 16.01 18.40
C VAL A 57 5.73 15.94 19.10
N VAL A 58 6.51 14.91 18.75
CA VAL A 58 7.90 14.79 19.11
C VAL A 58 8.73 15.34 17.94
N SER A 59 9.00 16.63 17.98
CA SER A 59 9.75 17.32 16.94
C SER A 59 11.15 16.73 16.79
N LYS A 60 11.43 16.17 15.62
CA LYS A 60 12.66 15.51 15.19
C LYS A 60 12.81 14.08 15.73
N LEU A 61 13.01 13.16 14.81
CA LEU A 61 13.42 11.76 15.02
C LEU A 61 14.81 11.68 15.71
N LYS A 62 14.89 12.19 16.97
CA LYS A 62 16.09 12.18 17.79
C LYS A 62 15.85 11.40 19.08
N LEU A 63 16.87 10.62 19.47
CA LEU A 63 16.81 9.77 20.66
C LEU A 63 16.47 10.58 21.92
N ASP A 64 17.11 11.73 22.13
CA ASP A 64 16.91 12.54 23.33
C ASP A 64 15.50 13.16 23.39
N ALA A 65 14.95 13.57 22.23
CA ALA A 65 13.59 14.10 22.16
C ALA A 65 12.57 13.00 22.53
N LEU A 66 12.68 11.82 21.93
CA LEU A 66 11.79 10.69 22.24
C LEU A 66 11.93 10.27 23.71
N ARG A 67 13.17 10.16 24.22
CA ARG A 67 13.44 9.83 25.62
C ARG A 67 12.79 10.84 26.58
N THR A 68 12.97 12.13 26.33
CA THR A 68 12.42 13.19 27.19
C THR A 68 10.90 13.16 27.19
N THR A 69 10.29 12.97 26.03
CA THR A 69 8.82 12.84 25.91
C THR A 69 8.31 11.61 26.67
N LEU A 70 8.93 10.46 26.50
CA LEU A 70 8.51 9.24 27.19
C LEU A 70 8.66 9.33 28.71
N LEU A 71 9.66 10.05 29.23
CA LEU A 71 9.83 10.30 30.67
C LEU A 71 8.64 11.07 31.28
N SER A 72 7.95 11.90 30.49
CA SER A 72 6.73 12.60 30.95
C SER A 72 5.54 11.65 31.12
N TYR A 73 5.64 10.43 30.62
CA TYR A 73 4.60 9.40 30.65
C TYR A 73 5.05 8.10 31.35
N THR A 74 5.87 8.24 32.37
CA THR A 74 6.35 7.10 33.19
C THR A 74 5.19 6.25 33.70
N GLY A 75 5.33 4.93 33.65
CA GLY A 75 4.29 3.98 34.06
C GLY A 75 3.21 3.71 33.02
N SER A 76 3.33 4.27 31.82
CA SER A 76 2.36 4.12 30.72
C SER A 76 2.61 2.84 29.90
N ARG A 77 1.63 2.49 29.07
CA ARG A 77 1.75 1.43 28.05
C ARG A 77 2.08 2.08 26.71
N LEU A 78 3.03 1.51 25.97
CA LEU A 78 3.45 1.99 24.66
C LEU A 78 3.09 0.96 23.60
N LEU A 79 2.23 1.34 22.68
CA LEU A 79 1.85 0.54 21.50
C LEU A 79 2.60 1.07 20.29
N LEU A 80 3.31 0.18 19.59
CA LEU A 80 4.04 0.47 18.37
C LEU A 80 3.10 0.35 17.17
N ALA A 81 2.05 1.19 17.14
CA ALA A 81 0.98 1.06 16.17
C ALA A 81 1.46 1.23 14.72
N PHE A 82 2.36 2.20 14.50
CA PHE A 82 2.80 2.62 13.15
C PHE A 82 4.28 3.01 13.16
N ALA A 83 5.11 2.21 13.83
CA ALA A 83 6.54 2.43 13.88
C ALA A 83 7.19 1.99 12.57
N ASP A 84 8.01 2.83 12.00
CA ASP A 84 8.89 2.52 10.88
C ASP A 84 10.30 2.08 11.34
N LYS A 85 11.17 1.78 10.37
CA LYS A 85 12.55 1.37 10.65
C LYS A 85 13.34 2.42 11.45
N GLN A 86 13.08 3.71 11.25
CA GLN A 86 13.77 4.79 11.96
C GLN A 86 13.35 4.85 13.43
N ILE A 87 12.04 4.75 13.67
CA ILE A 87 11.47 4.72 15.02
C ILE A 87 11.97 3.48 15.77
N LEU A 88 11.94 2.31 15.14
CA LEU A 88 12.46 1.07 15.75
C LEU A 88 13.92 1.21 16.18
N ASN A 89 14.75 1.83 15.36
CA ASN A 89 16.16 2.06 15.69
C ASN A 89 16.33 2.89 16.98
N LEU A 90 15.51 3.92 17.15
CA LEU A 90 15.49 4.72 18.38
C LEU A 90 15.03 3.88 19.59
N LEU A 91 14.01 3.05 19.42
CA LEU A 91 13.49 2.19 20.48
C LEU A 91 14.49 1.10 20.88
N PHE A 92 15.20 0.49 19.92
CA PHE A 92 16.26 -0.46 20.21
C PHE A 92 17.39 0.16 21.05
N ARG A 93 17.80 1.40 20.72
CA ARG A 93 18.81 2.13 21.50
C ARG A 93 18.32 2.47 22.90
N LEU A 94 17.03 2.81 23.08
CA LEU A 94 16.45 3.01 24.41
C LEU A 94 16.41 1.71 25.20
N GLU A 95 16.02 0.58 24.57
CA GLU A 95 15.99 -0.74 25.21
C GLU A 95 17.37 -1.16 25.72
N GLU A 96 18.43 -0.95 24.95
CA GLU A 96 19.82 -1.26 25.31
C GLU A 96 20.30 -0.53 26.58
N THR A 97 19.74 0.65 26.85
CA THR A 97 20.04 1.41 28.07
C THR A 97 19.21 1.01 29.28
N GLY A 98 18.28 0.06 29.13
CA GLY A 98 17.34 -0.33 30.20
C GLY A 98 16.20 0.67 30.43
N PHE A 99 16.08 1.69 29.56
CA PHE A 99 15.17 2.81 29.71
C PHE A 99 13.71 2.43 30.01
N PHE A 100 13.16 1.46 29.28
CA PHE A 100 11.75 1.06 29.46
C PHE A 100 11.47 0.47 30.84
N LYS A 101 12.43 -0.27 31.40
CA LYS A 101 12.36 -0.80 32.76
C LYS A 101 12.42 0.33 33.79
N ASP A 102 13.38 1.24 33.65
CA ASP A 102 13.60 2.35 34.57
C ASP A 102 12.41 3.34 34.56
N ALA A 103 11.86 3.65 33.39
CA ALA A 103 10.68 4.47 33.22
C ALA A 103 9.37 3.70 33.52
N SER A 104 9.42 2.40 33.82
CA SER A 104 8.25 1.56 34.01
C SER A 104 7.26 1.61 32.83
N ILE A 105 7.76 1.78 31.60
CA ILE A 105 6.94 1.80 30.38
C ILE A 105 6.85 0.38 29.85
N MET A 106 5.63 -0.12 29.67
CA MET A 106 5.36 -1.44 29.13
C MET A 106 5.04 -1.37 27.63
N ILE A 107 5.86 -2.03 26.80
CA ILE A 107 5.56 -2.19 25.38
C ILE A 107 4.43 -3.21 25.22
N VAL A 108 3.39 -2.81 24.49
CA VAL A 108 2.21 -3.62 24.18
C VAL A 108 2.29 -4.10 22.73
N GLY A 109 1.85 -5.31 22.47
CA GLY A 109 2.00 -5.96 21.17
C GLY A 109 3.22 -6.87 21.11
N PRO A 110 3.82 -7.10 19.94
CA PRO A 110 5.06 -7.84 19.81
C PRO A 110 6.22 -7.16 20.55
N SER A 111 7.14 -7.94 21.11
CA SER A 111 8.31 -7.39 21.81
C SER A 111 9.32 -6.78 20.82
N LEU A 112 10.13 -5.82 21.29
CA LEU A 112 11.22 -5.24 20.48
C LEU A 112 12.20 -6.32 19.99
N GLN A 113 12.43 -7.35 20.77
CA GLN A 113 13.29 -8.47 20.36
C GLN A 113 12.74 -9.18 19.10
N ARG A 114 11.42 -9.33 18.96
CA ARG A 114 10.83 -9.89 17.74
C ARG A 114 11.00 -8.99 16.55
N TYR A 115 10.85 -7.68 16.76
CA TYR A 115 11.10 -6.72 15.68
C TYR A 115 12.56 -6.73 15.24
N ARG A 116 13.53 -6.98 16.11
CA ARG A 116 14.94 -7.13 15.74
C ARG A 116 15.18 -8.30 14.78
N THR A 117 14.43 -9.39 14.92
CA THR A 117 14.62 -10.60 14.10
C THR A 117 14.46 -10.34 12.60
N PHE A 118 13.62 -9.37 12.22
CA PHE A 118 13.42 -9.01 10.80
C PHE A 118 13.87 -7.58 10.46
N TYR A 119 14.53 -6.91 11.39
CA TYR A 119 15.05 -5.57 11.13
C TYR A 119 16.30 -5.59 10.25
N GLN A 120 17.19 -6.58 10.45
CA GLN A 120 18.41 -6.75 9.68
C GLN A 120 18.22 -7.79 8.58
N GLN A 121 18.66 -7.49 7.36
CA GLN A 121 18.51 -8.38 6.22
C GLN A 121 19.19 -9.75 6.41
N ALA A 122 20.33 -9.77 7.10
CA ALA A 122 21.03 -11.03 7.40
C ALA A 122 20.22 -11.93 8.35
N ASP A 123 19.56 -11.34 9.36
CA ASP A 123 18.71 -12.08 10.30
C ASP A 123 17.43 -12.57 9.62
N GLN A 124 16.86 -11.77 8.71
CA GLN A 124 15.73 -12.19 7.88
C GLN A 124 16.08 -13.42 7.01
N ARG A 125 17.23 -13.41 6.35
CA ARG A 125 17.67 -14.54 5.52
C ARG A 125 17.82 -15.81 6.33
N ARG A 126 18.48 -15.73 7.48
CA ARG A 126 18.62 -16.89 8.40
C ARG A 126 17.26 -17.42 8.82
N LEU A 127 16.35 -16.53 9.18
CA LEU A 127 14.98 -16.86 9.54
C LEU A 127 14.25 -17.61 8.43
N PHE A 128 14.32 -17.12 7.19
CA PHE A 128 13.64 -17.78 6.08
C PHE A 128 14.25 -19.13 5.74
N GLN A 129 15.57 -19.29 5.88
CA GLN A 129 16.25 -20.57 5.75
C GLN A 129 15.84 -21.56 6.85
N GLU A 130 15.72 -21.11 8.09
CA GLU A 130 15.23 -21.92 9.21
C GLU A 130 13.77 -22.38 9.02
N LEU A 131 12.97 -21.60 8.26
CA LEU A 131 11.61 -21.93 7.86
C LEU A 131 11.51 -22.75 6.57
N ASP A 132 12.64 -23.17 6.00
CA ASP A 132 12.75 -23.92 4.74
C ASP A 132 12.23 -23.16 3.52
N TYR A 133 12.28 -21.81 3.56
CA TYR A 133 12.01 -20.98 2.40
C TYR A 133 13.27 -20.68 1.62
N GLN A 134 13.11 -20.60 0.30
CA GLN A 134 14.20 -20.18 -0.58
C GLN A 134 14.56 -18.72 -0.30
N VAL A 135 15.84 -18.45 -0.15
CA VAL A 135 16.40 -17.10 -0.11
C VAL A 135 17.34 -16.92 -1.30
N PRO A 136 17.43 -15.71 -1.88
CA PRO A 136 18.39 -15.47 -2.95
C PRO A 136 19.79 -15.87 -2.52
N ALA A 137 20.43 -16.75 -3.32
CA ALA A 137 21.81 -17.15 -3.07
C ALA A 137 22.69 -15.91 -3.06
N SER A 138 23.60 -15.81 -2.10
CA SER A 138 24.49 -14.65 -2.00
C SER A 138 25.86 -15.01 -1.46
N ALA A 139 26.88 -14.27 -1.90
CA ALA A 139 28.24 -14.38 -1.42
C ALA A 139 28.89 -13.01 -1.27
N LEU A 140 29.72 -12.86 -0.25
CA LEU A 140 30.60 -11.72 -0.09
C LEU A 140 31.91 -12.04 -0.83
N VAL A 141 32.29 -11.23 -1.81
CA VAL A 141 33.48 -11.42 -2.62
C VAL A 141 34.43 -10.26 -2.49
N SER A 142 35.72 -10.55 -2.58
CA SER A 142 36.83 -9.58 -2.54
C SER A 142 37.66 -9.58 -3.82
N SER A 143 37.28 -10.40 -4.80
CA SER A 143 37.94 -10.51 -6.10
C SER A 143 36.95 -10.94 -7.20
N VAL A 144 37.30 -10.61 -8.45
CA VAL A 144 36.54 -11.08 -9.63
C VAL A 144 36.58 -12.61 -9.73
N ARG A 145 37.67 -13.26 -9.32
CA ARG A 145 37.78 -14.71 -9.31
C ARG A 145 36.70 -15.33 -8.38
N GLU A 146 36.56 -14.85 -7.16
CA GLU A 146 35.53 -15.32 -6.23
C GLU A 146 34.12 -15.10 -6.80
N ALA A 147 33.92 -14.00 -7.55
CA ALA A 147 32.65 -13.72 -8.20
C ALA A 147 32.33 -14.73 -9.31
N ILE A 148 33.33 -15.11 -10.11
CA ILE A 148 33.19 -16.15 -11.14
C ILE A 148 32.85 -17.49 -10.50
N GLU A 149 33.61 -17.90 -9.49
CA GLU A 149 33.34 -19.14 -8.72
C GLU A 149 31.93 -19.18 -8.14
N PHE A 150 31.43 -18.06 -7.62
CA PHE A 150 30.05 -17.96 -7.14
C PHE A 150 29.03 -18.09 -8.26
N SER A 151 29.29 -17.50 -9.43
CA SER A 151 28.37 -17.53 -10.58
C SER A 151 28.22 -18.90 -11.23
N GLU A 152 29.17 -19.83 -11.04
CA GLU A 152 29.08 -21.21 -11.54
C GLU A 152 27.93 -21.99 -10.85
N GLY A 153 27.51 -21.57 -9.65
CA GLY A 153 26.47 -22.24 -8.85
C GLY A 153 25.09 -21.62 -8.95
N ILE A 154 24.94 -20.49 -9.66
CA ILE A 154 23.67 -19.75 -9.74
C ILE A 154 23.39 -19.27 -11.16
N GLN A 155 22.11 -18.97 -11.43
CA GLN A 155 21.69 -18.40 -12.70
C GLN A 155 21.84 -16.87 -12.70
N PHE A 156 22.04 -16.29 -13.89
CA PHE A 156 21.89 -14.85 -14.09
C PHE A 156 20.41 -14.47 -14.17
N PRO A 157 20.06 -13.21 -13.80
CA PRO A 157 20.94 -12.11 -13.46
C PRO A 157 21.46 -12.14 -12.01
N ILE A 158 22.64 -11.53 -11.80
CA ILE A 158 23.28 -11.38 -10.48
C ILE A 158 23.32 -9.90 -10.10
N MET A 159 22.87 -9.57 -8.90
CA MET A 159 22.98 -8.22 -8.33
C MET A 159 24.32 -8.06 -7.63
N ILE A 160 25.00 -6.95 -7.89
CA ILE A 160 26.27 -6.57 -7.28
C ILE A 160 26.05 -5.37 -6.37
N TRP A 161 26.42 -5.52 -5.09
CA TRP A 161 26.29 -4.51 -4.05
C TRP A 161 27.65 -4.19 -3.46
N PRO A 162 28.32 -3.08 -3.82
CA PRO A 162 29.55 -2.67 -3.14
C PRO A 162 29.29 -2.39 -1.67
N VAL A 163 30.03 -3.03 -0.77
CA VAL A 163 29.85 -2.93 0.68
C VAL A 163 30.22 -1.52 1.15
N ALA A 164 29.39 -0.92 2.01
CA ALA A 164 29.56 0.41 2.59
C ALA A 164 29.72 1.56 1.57
N SER A 165 29.29 1.36 0.32
CA SER A 165 29.28 2.43 -0.68
C SER A 165 28.26 3.52 -0.31
N LYS A 166 28.59 4.79 -0.60
CA LYS A 166 27.70 5.92 -0.32
C LYS A 166 26.48 5.88 -1.26
N GLN A 167 25.29 5.97 -0.69
CA GLN A 167 24.02 6.06 -1.44
C GLN A 167 23.81 4.99 -2.52
N GLY A 168 24.41 3.80 -2.34
CA GLY A 168 24.30 2.71 -3.31
C GLY A 168 25.13 2.88 -4.58
N GLN A 169 26.14 3.73 -4.57
CA GLN A 169 27.06 3.92 -5.68
C GLN A 169 27.72 2.60 -6.09
N GLY A 170 27.78 2.34 -7.39
CA GLY A 170 28.39 1.13 -7.95
C GLY A 170 27.50 -0.13 -7.92
N ARG A 171 26.24 -0.02 -7.52
CA ARG A 171 25.28 -1.12 -7.68
C ARG A 171 25.01 -1.37 -9.15
N LYS A 172 25.08 -2.65 -9.56
CA LYS A 172 24.79 -3.08 -10.93
C LYS A 172 24.09 -4.45 -10.93
N ILE A 173 23.42 -4.75 -12.03
CA ILE A 173 22.89 -6.09 -12.34
C ILE A 173 23.71 -6.61 -13.50
N ALA A 174 24.30 -7.80 -13.35
CA ALA A 174 24.98 -8.53 -14.40
C ALA A 174 24.04 -9.56 -15.02
N HIS A 175 23.95 -9.56 -16.34
CA HIS A 175 23.11 -10.50 -17.09
C HIS A 175 23.92 -11.66 -17.70
N ASN A 176 25.24 -11.56 -17.67
CA ASN A 176 26.19 -12.55 -18.16
C ASN A 176 27.53 -12.41 -17.41
N LEU A 177 28.48 -13.28 -17.74
CA LEU A 177 29.76 -13.33 -17.06
C LEU A 177 30.62 -12.07 -17.28
N ASP A 178 30.60 -11.52 -18.51
CA ASP A 178 31.37 -10.32 -18.84
C ASP A 178 30.86 -9.10 -18.05
N ASP A 179 29.52 -8.92 -18.01
CA ASP A 179 28.87 -7.89 -17.17
C ASP A 179 29.25 -8.05 -15.70
N LEU A 180 29.33 -9.32 -15.20
CA LEU A 180 29.67 -9.61 -13.81
C LEU A 180 31.10 -9.16 -13.50
N CYS A 181 32.05 -9.52 -14.34
CA CYS A 181 33.44 -9.14 -14.15
C CYS A 181 33.62 -7.63 -14.09
N GLU A 182 33.07 -6.90 -15.08
CA GLU A 182 33.12 -5.43 -15.12
C GLU A 182 32.45 -4.78 -13.90
N ALA A 183 31.26 -5.28 -13.53
CA ALA A 183 30.51 -4.72 -12.42
C ALA A 183 31.19 -4.97 -11.06
N VAL A 184 31.83 -6.13 -10.88
CA VAL A 184 32.58 -6.45 -9.66
C VAL A 184 33.84 -5.61 -9.56
N GLU A 185 34.63 -5.45 -10.64
CA GLU A 185 35.82 -4.58 -10.65
C GLU A 185 35.45 -3.15 -10.24
N MET A 186 34.40 -2.60 -10.86
CA MET A 186 33.92 -1.27 -10.49
C MET A 186 33.45 -1.24 -9.02
N GLY A 187 32.70 -2.25 -8.59
CA GLY A 187 32.16 -2.34 -7.24
C GLY A 187 33.26 -2.38 -6.17
N LEU A 188 34.31 -3.17 -6.39
CA LEU A 188 35.47 -3.26 -5.51
C LEU A 188 36.22 -1.92 -5.43
N SER A 189 36.30 -1.16 -6.52
CA SER A 189 36.97 0.14 -6.56
C SER A 189 36.25 1.23 -5.75
N VAL A 190 34.91 1.18 -5.67
CA VAL A 190 34.10 2.16 -4.93
C VAL A 190 33.76 1.73 -3.51
N SER A 191 33.98 0.46 -3.17
CA SER A 191 33.76 -0.09 -1.83
C SER A 191 34.91 0.26 -0.90
N PRO A 192 34.68 0.97 0.23
CA PRO A 192 35.73 1.25 1.22
C PRO A 192 36.38 -0.01 1.81
N SER A 193 35.66 -1.12 1.87
CA SER A 193 36.15 -2.43 2.33
C SER A 193 36.73 -3.30 1.22
N GLN A 194 36.72 -2.83 -0.04
CA GLN A 194 37.09 -3.62 -1.22
C GLN A 194 36.33 -4.95 -1.29
N GLN A 195 35.04 -4.91 -0.97
CA GLN A 195 34.16 -6.07 -1.00
C GLN A 195 32.85 -5.75 -1.72
N CYS A 196 32.31 -6.74 -2.43
CA CYS A 196 30.99 -6.73 -3.01
C CYS A 196 30.16 -7.88 -2.44
N LEU A 197 28.92 -7.62 -2.10
CA LEU A 197 27.92 -8.66 -1.91
C LEU A 197 27.32 -8.97 -3.28
N LEU A 198 27.45 -10.21 -3.73
CA LEU A 198 26.76 -10.74 -4.89
C LEU A 198 25.48 -11.44 -4.42
N GLU A 199 24.42 -11.31 -5.19
CA GLU A 199 23.14 -11.94 -4.89
C GLU A 199 22.42 -12.34 -6.17
N PHE A 200 21.82 -13.55 -6.16
CA PHE A 200 20.87 -13.93 -7.20
C PHE A 200 19.79 -12.85 -7.29
N SER A 201 19.58 -12.30 -8.47
CA SER A 201 18.64 -11.22 -8.67
C SER A 201 17.24 -11.76 -9.00
N THR A 202 16.27 -11.37 -8.19
CA THR A 202 14.84 -11.56 -8.48
C THR A 202 14.29 -10.46 -9.40
N TYR A 203 15.16 -9.61 -9.98
CA TYR A 203 14.75 -8.58 -10.93
C TYR A 203 14.01 -9.21 -12.11
N GLY A 204 12.85 -8.65 -12.43
CA GLY A 204 12.00 -9.18 -13.49
C GLY A 204 10.97 -10.22 -13.01
N PHE A 205 11.03 -10.69 -11.77
CA PHE A 205 10.01 -11.57 -11.20
C PHE A 205 8.73 -10.80 -10.91
N LYS A 206 7.60 -11.50 -10.84
CA LYS A 206 6.35 -10.89 -10.38
C LYS A 206 6.49 -10.43 -8.93
N GLU A 207 6.08 -9.19 -8.64
CA GLU A 207 6.02 -8.67 -7.28
C GLU A 207 4.60 -8.79 -6.74
N LEU A 208 4.46 -9.40 -5.56
CA LEU A 208 3.20 -9.70 -4.92
C LEU A 208 3.26 -9.34 -3.43
N ASP A 209 2.21 -8.73 -2.92
CA ASP A 209 2.05 -8.45 -1.50
C ASP A 209 0.84 -9.21 -0.94
N PHE A 210 1.05 -9.93 0.15
CA PHE A 210 -0.01 -10.65 0.88
C PHE A 210 -0.18 -10.01 2.25
N VAL A 211 -1.39 -9.55 2.55
CA VAL A 211 -1.71 -8.90 3.83
C VAL A 211 -2.48 -9.87 4.71
N VAL A 212 -1.88 -10.24 5.84
CA VAL A 212 -2.46 -11.15 6.83
C VAL A 212 -2.88 -10.37 8.07
N MET A 213 -4.06 -10.65 8.58
CA MET A 213 -4.50 -10.24 9.91
C MET A 213 -4.33 -11.39 10.87
N ARG A 214 -3.71 -11.17 12.04
CA ARG A 214 -3.49 -12.22 13.03
C ARG A 214 -3.60 -11.69 14.46
N ASP A 215 -4.28 -12.45 15.34
CA ASP A 215 -4.37 -12.18 16.77
C ASP A 215 -3.39 -13.02 17.61
N ARG A 216 -3.45 -12.86 18.94
CA ARG A 216 -2.59 -13.60 19.87
C ARG A 216 -3.00 -15.05 20.07
N GLU A 217 -4.26 -15.39 19.79
CA GLU A 217 -4.83 -16.72 19.92
C GLU A 217 -4.60 -17.58 18.66
N ASP A 218 -3.82 -17.04 17.71
CA ASP A 218 -3.48 -17.64 16.42
C ASP A 218 -4.65 -17.68 15.41
N ASN A 219 -5.74 -16.96 15.66
CA ASN A 219 -6.73 -16.72 14.64
C ASN A 219 -6.13 -15.79 13.58
N HIS A 220 -6.36 -16.09 12.32
CA HIS A 220 -5.81 -15.34 11.21
C HIS A 220 -6.70 -15.44 9.96
N TYR A 221 -6.56 -14.48 9.08
CA TYR A 221 -7.12 -14.52 7.73
C TYR A 221 -6.25 -13.73 6.77
N LEU A 222 -6.30 -14.08 5.48
CA LEU A 222 -5.72 -13.28 4.42
C LEU A 222 -6.66 -12.11 4.11
N ALA A 223 -6.25 -10.90 4.43
CA ALA A 223 -7.06 -9.70 4.17
C ALA A 223 -7.00 -9.27 2.71
N ALA A 224 -5.83 -9.38 2.08
CA ALA A 224 -5.65 -9.01 0.68
C ALA A 224 -4.46 -9.72 0.03
N SER A 225 -4.55 -9.92 -1.28
CA SER A 225 -3.43 -10.20 -2.18
C SER A 225 -3.35 -9.08 -3.20
N ILE A 226 -2.17 -8.47 -3.36
CA ILE A 226 -1.92 -7.34 -4.25
C ILE A 226 -0.87 -7.76 -5.26
N GLU A 227 -1.08 -7.44 -6.52
CA GLU A 227 -0.16 -7.75 -7.61
C GLU A 227 0.31 -6.46 -8.27
N SER A 228 1.63 -6.34 -8.46
CA SER A 228 2.25 -5.25 -9.22
C SER A 228 2.36 -5.63 -10.68
N ILE A 229 1.99 -4.72 -11.59
CA ILE A 229 2.17 -4.92 -13.04
C ILE A 229 3.65 -4.80 -13.40
N ASP A 230 4.36 -3.88 -12.76
CA ASP A 230 5.80 -3.78 -12.92
C ASP A 230 6.51 -4.87 -12.11
N PRO A 231 7.59 -5.42 -12.66
CA PRO A 231 8.31 -6.50 -12.00
C PRO A 231 9.13 -6.02 -10.81
N VAL A 232 9.62 -6.97 -10.02
CA VAL A 232 10.60 -6.71 -8.94
C VAL A 232 11.75 -5.86 -9.47
N GLY A 233 12.10 -4.82 -8.73
CA GLY A 233 13.13 -3.83 -9.09
C GLY A 233 12.59 -2.41 -9.25
N ILE A 234 11.27 -2.25 -9.32
CA ILE A 234 10.56 -0.97 -9.28
C ILE A 234 9.87 -0.85 -7.91
N HIS A 235 9.95 0.33 -7.29
CA HIS A 235 9.29 0.55 -6.01
C HIS A 235 7.77 0.39 -6.14
N SER A 236 7.13 -0.34 -5.23
CA SER A 236 5.69 -0.64 -5.30
C SER A 236 4.80 0.60 -5.30
N SER A 237 5.23 1.72 -4.68
CA SER A 237 4.50 3.00 -4.77
C SER A 237 4.46 3.56 -6.20
N ASP A 238 5.50 3.28 -7.01
CA ASP A 238 5.63 3.75 -8.39
C ASP A 238 5.02 2.76 -9.40
N SER A 239 4.64 1.56 -8.96
CA SER A 239 4.04 0.53 -9.80
C SER A 239 2.53 0.68 -9.89
N TYR A 240 1.99 0.30 -11.06
CA TYR A 240 0.58 0.00 -11.21
C TYR A 240 0.27 -1.28 -10.44
N GLN A 241 -0.76 -1.26 -9.62
CA GLN A 241 -1.11 -2.38 -8.76
C GLN A 241 -2.61 -2.65 -8.80
N PHE A 242 -2.99 -3.89 -8.53
CA PHE A 242 -4.39 -4.27 -8.35
C PHE A 242 -4.56 -5.32 -7.27
N MET A 243 -5.75 -5.39 -6.72
CA MET A 243 -6.20 -6.43 -5.80
C MET A 243 -7.63 -6.88 -6.12
N PRO A 244 -7.96 -8.17 -5.92
CA PRO A 244 -7.06 -9.25 -5.54
C PRO A 244 -6.09 -9.64 -6.69
N ALA A 245 -5.03 -10.40 -6.39
CA ALA A 245 -4.09 -10.94 -7.37
C ALA A 245 -4.77 -12.06 -8.18
N VAL A 246 -5.38 -11.69 -9.32
CA VAL A 246 -6.20 -12.60 -10.14
C VAL A 246 -5.46 -13.29 -11.28
N THR A 247 -4.17 -13.00 -11.46
CA THR A 247 -3.36 -13.63 -12.51
C THR A 247 -2.60 -14.86 -12.02
N LEU A 248 -2.71 -15.17 -10.74
CA LEU A 248 -2.08 -16.34 -10.13
C LEU A 248 -2.91 -17.60 -10.41
N THR A 249 -2.22 -18.70 -10.66
CA THR A 249 -2.85 -20.02 -10.57
C THR A 249 -3.22 -20.33 -9.12
N ASP A 250 -4.18 -21.22 -8.90
CA ASP A 250 -4.56 -21.65 -7.55
C ASP A 250 -3.35 -22.15 -6.74
N ARG A 251 -2.48 -22.93 -7.37
CA ARG A 251 -1.26 -23.44 -6.73
C ARG A 251 -0.34 -22.32 -6.27
N GLU A 252 -0.09 -21.31 -7.09
CA GLU A 252 0.74 -20.15 -6.73
C GLU A 252 0.12 -19.38 -5.59
N PHE A 253 -1.18 -19.10 -5.70
CA PHE A 253 -1.91 -18.38 -4.66
C PHE A 253 -1.87 -19.11 -3.31
N GLN A 254 -2.16 -20.41 -3.27
CA GLN A 254 -2.14 -21.18 -2.04
C GLN A 254 -0.75 -21.27 -1.42
N ASN A 255 0.29 -21.49 -2.23
CA ASN A 255 1.67 -21.51 -1.75
C ASN A 255 2.08 -20.20 -1.08
N LEU A 256 1.77 -19.06 -1.70
CA LEU A 256 2.08 -17.74 -1.17
C LEU A 256 1.24 -17.41 0.07
N ARG A 257 -0.04 -17.79 0.07
CA ARG A 257 -0.95 -17.64 1.21
C ARG A 257 -0.44 -18.43 2.42
N GLU A 258 -0.11 -19.69 2.22
CA GLU A 258 0.44 -20.54 3.29
C GLU A 258 1.75 -20.00 3.83
N ALA A 259 2.65 -19.54 2.96
CA ALA A 259 3.91 -18.92 3.36
C ALA A 259 3.68 -17.66 4.20
N ALA A 260 2.77 -16.78 3.78
CA ALA A 260 2.44 -15.55 4.51
C ALA A 260 1.89 -15.85 5.91
N ILE A 261 0.98 -16.80 6.02
CA ILE A 261 0.42 -17.24 7.30
C ILE A 261 1.50 -17.89 8.16
N HIS A 262 2.29 -18.81 7.61
CA HIS A 262 3.33 -19.52 8.34
C HIS A 262 4.37 -18.55 8.93
N ILE A 263 4.85 -17.59 8.15
CA ILE A 263 5.79 -16.55 8.60
C ILE A 263 5.19 -15.73 9.75
N SER A 264 3.95 -15.26 9.59
CA SER A 264 3.27 -14.46 10.61
C SER A 264 3.09 -15.21 11.94
N ARG A 265 2.80 -16.51 11.86
CA ARG A 265 2.67 -17.42 13.01
C ARG A 265 4.01 -17.68 13.70
N TYR A 266 5.04 -18.04 12.93
CA TYR A 266 6.37 -18.31 13.46
C TYR A 266 6.94 -17.09 14.19
N LEU A 267 6.83 -15.91 13.59
CA LEU A 267 7.25 -14.64 14.18
C LEU A 267 6.33 -14.19 15.34
N LYS A 268 5.19 -14.87 15.52
CA LYS A 268 4.15 -14.50 16.50
C LYS A 268 3.76 -13.02 16.42
N LEU A 269 3.69 -12.51 15.20
CA LEU A 269 3.25 -11.15 14.94
C LEU A 269 1.74 -11.04 15.19
N THR A 270 1.28 -9.85 15.54
CA THR A 270 -0.13 -9.58 15.85
C THR A 270 -0.52 -8.25 15.21
N GLY A 271 -1.68 -8.20 14.60
CA GLY A 271 -2.17 -7.05 13.83
C GLY A 271 -2.14 -7.30 12.34
N ALA A 272 -2.02 -6.25 11.56
CA ALA A 272 -1.87 -6.31 10.11
C ALA A 272 -0.39 -6.51 9.75
N ILE A 273 -0.13 -7.47 8.88
CA ILE A 273 1.23 -7.86 8.47
C ILE A 273 1.22 -7.98 6.95
N SER A 274 2.06 -7.23 6.24
CA SER A 274 2.28 -7.45 4.82
C SER A 274 3.56 -8.24 4.58
N ILE A 275 3.47 -9.21 3.69
CA ILE A 275 4.60 -10.03 3.24
C ILE A 275 4.72 -9.84 1.73
N LYS A 276 5.90 -9.42 1.30
CA LYS A 276 6.22 -9.19 -0.11
C LYS A 276 6.99 -10.37 -0.68
N PHE A 277 6.54 -10.84 -1.83
CA PHE A 277 7.11 -11.97 -2.54
C PHE A 277 7.60 -11.58 -3.93
N ALA A 278 8.65 -12.25 -4.38
CA ALA A 278 9.05 -12.35 -5.77
C ALA A 278 8.70 -13.76 -6.28
N LEU A 279 7.85 -13.85 -7.28
CA LEU A 279 7.45 -15.12 -7.90
C LEU A 279 8.11 -15.25 -9.27
N ASP A 280 8.83 -16.34 -9.48
CA ASP A 280 9.42 -16.66 -10.79
C ASP A 280 8.31 -16.90 -11.82
N PRO A 281 8.26 -16.13 -12.92
CA PRO A 281 7.21 -16.27 -13.93
C PRO A 281 7.28 -17.57 -14.75
N THR A 282 8.38 -18.33 -14.65
CA THR A 282 8.63 -19.55 -15.42
C THR A 282 8.53 -20.83 -14.60
N SER A 283 8.52 -20.70 -13.29
CA SER A 283 8.42 -21.83 -12.35
C SER A 283 7.47 -21.45 -11.20
N TYR A 284 7.26 -22.36 -10.25
CA TYR A 284 6.50 -22.05 -9.04
C TYR A 284 7.39 -21.59 -7.89
N ALA A 285 8.66 -21.30 -8.16
CA ALA A 285 9.59 -20.83 -7.15
C ALA A 285 9.28 -19.40 -6.75
N PHE A 286 9.29 -19.13 -5.46
CA PHE A 286 9.12 -17.78 -4.93
C PHE A 286 10.17 -17.47 -3.87
N TYR A 287 10.42 -16.19 -3.69
CA TYR A 287 11.35 -15.66 -2.70
C TYR A 287 10.63 -14.61 -1.85
N ILE A 288 10.96 -14.58 -0.56
CA ILE A 288 10.42 -13.58 0.34
C ILE A 288 11.33 -12.36 0.28
N LEU A 289 10.77 -11.21 -0.10
CA LEU A 289 11.51 -9.95 -0.23
C LEU A 289 11.48 -9.16 1.08
N GLU A 290 10.30 -9.06 1.70
CA GLU A 290 10.10 -8.22 2.88
C GLU A 290 8.94 -8.72 3.75
N VAL A 291 9.06 -8.50 5.07
CA VAL A 291 7.98 -8.69 6.04
C VAL A 291 7.78 -7.38 6.80
N ASN A 292 6.62 -6.80 6.70
CA ASN A 292 6.25 -5.55 7.36
C ASN A 292 5.10 -5.78 8.35
N PRO A 293 5.36 -5.76 9.65
CA PRO A 293 4.34 -5.86 10.69
C PRO A 293 3.79 -4.48 11.12
N PHE A 294 4.00 -3.47 10.31
CA PHE A 294 3.64 -2.08 10.57
C PHE A 294 2.86 -1.50 9.39
N ALA A 295 2.50 -0.22 9.50
CA ALA A 295 1.95 0.51 8.40
C ALA A 295 2.83 0.37 7.15
N SER A 296 2.21 -0.04 6.05
CA SER A 296 2.85 -0.17 4.74
C SER A 296 1.88 0.26 3.64
N ASP A 297 2.41 0.59 2.46
CA ASP A 297 1.59 0.95 1.31
C ASP A 297 0.62 -0.18 0.94
N SER A 298 1.05 -1.44 1.09
CA SER A 298 0.20 -2.62 0.83
C SER A 298 -0.96 -2.73 1.82
N ILE A 299 -0.74 -2.46 3.12
CA ILE A 299 -1.81 -2.44 4.13
C ILE A 299 -2.75 -1.25 3.89
N SER A 300 -2.21 -0.11 3.46
CA SER A 300 -3.01 1.07 3.10
C SER A 300 -3.90 0.77 1.89
N MET A 301 -3.34 0.21 0.82
CA MET A 301 -4.09 -0.18 -0.37
C MET A 301 -5.15 -1.24 -0.04
N ALA A 302 -4.80 -2.26 0.75
CA ALA A 302 -5.74 -3.27 1.22
C ALA A 302 -6.90 -2.65 2.02
N SER A 303 -6.61 -1.73 2.95
CA SER A 303 -7.63 -1.03 3.74
C SER A 303 -8.58 -0.24 2.83
N MET A 304 -8.03 0.47 1.85
CA MET A 304 -8.83 1.22 0.88
C MET A 304 -9.70 0.30 0.03
N GLY A 305 -9.10 -0.74 -0.54
CA GLY A 305 -9.83 -1.68 -1.40
C GLY A 305 -10.89 -2.50 -0.66
N LEU A 306 -10.72 -2.75 0.63
CA LEU A 306 -11.70 -3.43 1.48
C LEU A 306 -12.78 -2.48 2.01
N GLY A 307 -12.58 -1.16 1.94
CA GLY A 307 -13.51 -0.17 2.48
C GLY A 307 -13.51 -0.07 4.02
N TYR A 308 -12.52 -0.64 4.71
CA TYR A 308 -12.35 -0.51 6.17
C TYR A 308 -10.88 -0.54 6.59
N SER A 309 -10.58 0.05 7.74
CA SER A 309 -9.21 0.20 8.23
C SER A 309 -8.66 -1.08 8.86
N LEU A 310 -7.68 -1.70 8.20
CA LEU A 310 -6.88 -2.78 8.79
C LEU A 310 -5.96 -2.26 9.90
N PHE A 311 -5.61 -0.98 9.89
CA PHE A 311 -4.82 -0.36 10.96
C PHE A 311 -5.58 -0.29 12.27
N GLU A 312 -6.84 0.19 12.26
CA GLU A 312 -7.68 0.24 13.46
C GLU A 312 -7.91 -1.15 14.03
N GLN A 313 -8.22 -2.12 13.18
CA GLN A 313 -8.38 -3.51 13.60
C GLN A 313 -7.07 -4.05 14.16
N GLY A 314 -5.93 -3.79 13.51
CA GLY A 314 -4.60 -4.19 13.96
C GLY A 314 -4.25 -3.65 15.36
N VAL A 315 -4.56 -2.38 15.63
CA VAL A 315 -4.39 -1.78 16.98
C VAL A 315 -5.18 -2.55 18.02
N GLN A 316 -6.43 -2.90 17.75
CA GLN A 316 -7.27 -3.66 18.69
C GLN A 316 -6.69 -5.06 18.96
N LEU A 317 -6.19 -5.74 17.93
CA LEU A 317 -5.55 -7.06 18.07
C LEU A 317 -4.26 -6.97 18.90
N GLN A 318 -3.44 -5.94 18.68
CA GLN A 318 -2.23 -5.72 19.48
C GLN A 318 -2.55 -5.43 20.94
N LEU A 319 -3.69 -4.79 21.22
CA LEU A 319 -4.19 -4.59 22.58
C LEU A 319 -4.76 -5.86 23.23
N GLY A 320 -4.75 -6.98 22.51
CA GLY A 320 -5.14 -8.29 23.04
C GLY A 320 -6.61 -8.66 22.80
N ARG A 321 -7.30 -7.96 21.91
CA ARG A 321 -8.61 -8.43 21.44
C ARG A 321 -8.44 -9.58 20.46
N SER A 322 -9.41 -10.48 20.41
CA SER A 322 -9.42 -11.62 19.49
C SER A 322 -10.31 -11.33 18.29
N LEU A 323 -9.90 -11.81 17.12
CA LEU A 323 -10.67 -11.76 15.87
C LEU A 323 -12.05 -12.43 16.02
N GLU A 324 -12.14 -13.51 16.82
CA GLU A 324 -13.40 -14.20 17.08
C GLU A 324 -14.40 -13.36 17.90
N HIS A 325 -13.92 -12.37 18.65
CA HIS A 325 -14.76 -11.54 19.50
C HIS A 325 -15.00 -10.14 18.94
N LEU A 326 -14.24 -9.73 17.93
CA LEU A 326 -14.46 -8.47 17.25
C LEU A 326 -15.56 -8.62 16.18
N PRO A 327 -16.46 -7.66 16.05
CA PRO A 327 -17.38 -7.63 14.90
C PRO A 327 -16.61 -7.30 13.63
N HIS A 328 -17.09 -7.81 12.50
CA HIS A 328 -16.60 -7.40 11.20
C HIS A 328 -16.88 -5.89 11.00
N PRO A 329 -15.92 -5.09 10.50
CA PRO A 329 -16.09 -3.64 10.43
C PRO A 329 -17.30 -3.16 9.62
N LEU A 330 -17.65 -3.87 8.55
CA LEU A 330 -18.78 -3.51 7.68
C LEU A 330 -20.03 -4.35 7.97
N LEU A 331 -19.86 -5.60 8.39
CA LEU A 331 -20.94 -6.57 8.57
C LEU A 331 -21.03 -6.93 10.05
N GLN A 332 -21.74 -6.13 10.85
CA GLN A 332 -21.74 -6.23 12.30
C GLN A 332 -22.20 -7.60 12.86
N ASP A 333 -22.98 -8.33 12.10
CA ASP A 333 -23.44 -9.68 12.48
C ASP A 333 -22.37 -10.77 12.28
N LEU A 334 -21.30 -10.46 11.54
CA LEU A 334 -20.17 -11.36 11.33
C LEU A 334 -19.02 -11.06 12.31
N LYS A 335 -18.19 -12.08 12.51
CA LYS A 335 -16.95 -11.94 13.25
C LYS A 335 -15.84 -11.36 12.36
N ALA A 336 -14.88 -10.69 12.98
CA ALA A 336 -13.74 -10.12 12.26
C ALA A 336 -12.80 -11.18 11.65
N VAL A 337 -12.89 -12.42 12.09
CA VAL A 337 -12.17 -13.59 11.54
C VAL A 337 -12.86 -14.10 10.25
N TYR A 338 -13.02 -13.22 9.28
CA TYR A 338 -13.66 -13.53 8.01
C TYR A 338 -12.71 -13.14 6.86
N GLU A 339 -12.35 -14.13 6.05
CA GLU A 339 -11.49 -13.88 4.88
C GLU A 339 -12.32 -13.24 3.76
N PRO A 340 -11.99 -12.01 3.33
CA PRO A 340 -12.75 -11.32 2.31
C PRO A 340 -12.70 -12.04 0.97
N SER A 341 -13.82 -12.14 0.29
CA SER A 341 -13.93 -12.60 -1.09
C SER A 341 -14.45 -11.44 -1.94
N LEU A 342 -13.54 -10.73 -2.59
CA LEU A 342 -13.88 -9.56 -3.38
C LEU A 342 -14.51 -9.98 -4.70
N ASP A 343 -15.62 -9.35 -5.04
CA ASP A 343 -16.29 -9.50 -6.33
C ASP A 343 -15.94 -8.40 -7.34
N TYR A 344 -14.87 -7.66 -7.05
CA TYR A 344 -14.35 -6.55 -7.84
C TYR A 344 -12.82 -6.51 -7.82
N ILE A 345 -12.27 -5.78 -8.78
CA ILE A 345 -10.85 -5.40 -8.82
C ILE A 345 -10.73 -3.96 -8.32
N PHE A 346 -9.80 -3.75 -7.41
CA PHE A 346 -9.36 -2.42 -6.98
C PHE A 346 -8.01 -2.13 -7.61
N PHE A 347 -7.95 -1.12 -8.50
CA PHE A 347 -6.78 -0.80 -9.31
C PHE A 347 -6.17 0.53 -8.90
N LYS A 348 -4.84 0.59 -8.86
CA LYS A 348 -4.03 1.76 -8.51
C LYS A 348 -3.21 2.23 -9.69
N ILE A 349 -3.26 3.53 -9.99
CA ILE A 349 -2.38 4.22 -10.94
C ILE A 349 -1.53 5.23 -10.17
N PRO A 350 -0.20 5.13 -10.18
CA PRO A 350 0.67 6.11 -9.55
C PRO A 350 0.66 7.44 -10.31
N ILE A 351 0.84 8.56 -9.58
CA ILE A 351 0.92 9.90 -10.14
C ILE A 351 2.33 10.46 -9.95
N PHE A 352 2.87 11.04 -11.01
CA PHE A 352 4.22 11.58 -11.05
C PHE A 352 4.20 13.08 -11.34
N SER A 353 5.12 13.81 -10.70
CA SER A 353 5.32 15.23 -11.00
C SER A 353 6.05 15.42 -12.33
N ASP A 354 5.96 16.63 -12.90
CA ASP A 354 6.68 16.99 -14.14
C ASP A 354 8.18 16.76 -14.02
N ALA A 355 8.77 17.00 -12.85
CA ALA A 355 10.18 16.76 -12.59
C ALA A 355 10.57 15.26 -12.66
N ALA A 356 9.63 14.36 -12.38
CA ALA A 356 9.86 12.92 -12.39
C ALA A 356 9.60 12.26 -13.76
N GLN A 357 9.01 12.94 -14.74
CA GLN A 357 8.59 12.36 -16.03
C GLN A 357 9.71 11.65 -16.81
N ASN A 358 10.95 12.10 -16.65
CA ASN A 358 12.11 11.52 -17.32
C ASN A 358 12.95 10.64 -16.38
N ALA A 359 12.49 10.40 -15.15
CA ALA A 359 13.15 9.49 -14.23
C ALA A 359 13.04 8.04 -14.72
N ARG A 360 14.12 7.27 -14.61
CA ARG A 360 14.03 5.83 -14.75
C ARG A 360 13.55 5.25 -13.42
N LEU A 361 12.40 4.59 -13.43
CA LEU A 361 11.86 3.94 -12.25
C LEU A 361 12.81 2.85 -11.73
N ASN A 362 12.96 2.79 -10.44
CA ASN A 362 13.84 1.87 -9.73
C ASN A 362 13.33 1.65 -8.29
N THR A 363 14.18 1.26 -7.36
CA THR A 363 13.82 1.04 -5.95
C THR A 363 13.62 2.33 -5.13
N GLN A 364 13.75 3.52 -5.74
CA GLN A 364 13.46 4.81 -5.09
C GLN A 364 12.04 5.26 -5.49
N ILE A 365 11.35 5.95 -4.59
CA ILE A 365 10.01 6.49 -4.84
C ILE A 365 10.12 7.79 -5.65
N HIS A 366 9.37 7.87 -6.76
CA HIS A 366 9.27 9.04 -7.62
C HIS A 366 7.84 9.58 -7.70
N SER A 367 6.83 8.71 -7.45
CA SER A 367 5.43 9.12 -7.37
C SER A 367 5.16 9.97 -6.14
N TYR A 368 4.22 10.89 -6.24
CA TYR A 368 3.78 11.71 -5.10
C TYR A 368 2.36 11.37 -4.64
N GLY A 369 1.67 10.47 -5.33
CA GLY A 369 0.34 10.02 -5.01
C GLY A 369 -0.15 8.93 -5.95
N ALA A 370 -1.42 8.59 -5.85
CA ALA A 370 -2.08 7.63 -6.73
C ALA A 370 -3.56 7.96 -6.91
N VAL A 371 -4.16 7.43 -7.98
CA VAL A 371 -5.60 7.35 -8.17
C VAL A 371 -6.02 5.89 -8.20
N TYR A 372 -7.29 5.66 -7.90
CA TYR A 372 -7.84 4.32 -7.81
C TYR A 372 -9.09 4.18 -8.66
N GLY A 373 -9.38 2.96 -9.09
CA GLY A 373 -10.58 2.59 -9.79
C GLY A 373 -11.10 1.23 -9.35
N LEU A 374 -12.38 1.02 -9.52
CA LEU A 374 -13.09 -0.22 -9.22
C LEU A 374 -13.73 -0.78 -10.49
N GLY A 375 -13.74 -2.10 -10.65
CA GLY A 375 -14.41 -2.76 -11.76
C GLY A 375 -14.46 -4.27 -11.54
N LYS A 376 -15.29 -4.98 -12.29
CA LYS A 376 -15.34 -6.45 -12.24
C LYS A 376 -14.14 -7.12 -12.91
N ARG A 377 -13.47 -6.38 -13.77
CA ARG A 377 -12.27 -6.82 -14.51
C ARG A 377 -11.18 -5.77 -14.37
N ILE A 378 -9.94 -6.15 -14.64
CA ILE A 378 -8.78 -5.26 -14.53
C ILE A 378 -8.92 -4.07 -15.49
N ASP A 379 -9.37 -4.32 -16.72
CA ASP A 379 -9.57 -3.28 -17.74
C ASP A 379 -10.64 -2.26 -17.32
N GLU A 380 -11.76 -2.69 -16.75
CA GLU A 380 -12.80 -1.79 -16.23
C GLU A 380 -12.30 -0.94 -15.05
N ALA A 381 -11.61 -1.56 -14.10
CA ALA A 381 -11.04 -0.85 -12.95
C ALA A 381 -9.97 0.17 -13.38
N TYR A 382 -9.14 -0.21 -14.36
CA TYR A 382 -8.16 0.68 -14.96
C TYR A 382 -8.81 1.86 -15.69
N GLN A 383 -9.86 1.61 -16.49
CA GLN A 383 -10.60 2.65 -17.18
C GLN A 383 -11.19 3.67 -16.21
N GLN A 384 -11.79 3.22 -15.11
CA GLN A 384 -12.33 4.12 -14.10
C GLN A 384 -11.25 4.99 -13.46
N ALA A 385 -10.08 4.43 -13.17
CA ALA A 385 -8.94 5.20 -12.67
C ALA A 385 -8.42 6.21 -13.71
N LEU A 386 -8.40 5.83 -15.01
CA LEU A 386 -8.04 6.71 -16.13
C LEU A 386 -8.98 7.89 -16.26
N GLU A 387 -10.28 7.67 -16.15
CA GLU A 387 -11.28 8.75 -16.19
C GLU A 387 -11.01 9.78 -15.09
N THR A 388 -10.69 9.32 -13.89
CA THR A 388 -10.30 10.19 -12.78
C THR A 388 -9.07 11.03 -13.12
N ILE A 389 -8.06 10.46 -13.78
CA ILE A 389 -6.86 11.19 -14.22
C ILE A 389 -7.20 12.23 -15.28
N LYS A 390 -8.01 11.86 -16.27
CA LYS A 390 -8.43 12.76 -17.37
C LYS A 390 -9.23 13.95 -16.85
N ASP A 391 -10.24 13.70 -16.03
CA ASP A 391 -11.10 14.74 -15.44
C ASP A 391 -10.30 15.75 -14.62
N LYS A 392 -9.27 15.29 -13.93
CA LYS A 392 -8.43 16.11 -13.04
C LYS A 392 -7.20 16.71 -13.73
N LYS A 393 -7.00 16.42 -15.00
CA LYS A 393 -5.83 16.88 -15.79
C LYS A 393 -4.49 16.55 -15.12
N LEU A 394 -4.41 15.37 -14.51
CA LEU A 394 -3.21 14.92 -13.79
C LEU A 394 -2.17 14.28 -14.69
N LEU A 395 -2.55 13.95 -15.93
CA LEU A 395 -1.62 13.45 -16.92
C LEU A 395 -0.83 14.63 -17.48
N THR A 396 0.45 14.61 -17.25
CA THR A 396 1.39 15.64 -17.72
C THR A 396 2.17 15.19 -18.96
N VAL A 397 1.81 14.02 -19.50
CA VAL A 397 2.37 13.49 -20.75
C VAL A 397 1.26 13.36 -21.79
N PHE A 398 1.61 13.63 -23.02
CA PHE A 398 0.70 13.56 -24.17
C PHE A 398 1.27 12.56 -25.19
N PRO A 399 1.05 11.24 -24.99
CA PRO A 399 1.60 10.22 -25.86
C PRO A 399 1.19 10.37 -27.32
N GLU A 400 -0.01 10.92 -27.57
CA GLU A 400 -0.54 11.22 -28.90
C GLU A 400 0.28 12.23 -29.70
N GLU A 401 1.04 13.09 -29.04
CA GLU A 401 1.92 14.08 -29.67
C GLU A 401 3.33 13.54 -29.98
N MET A 402 3.67 12.33 -29.48
CA MET A 402 4.99 11.72 -29.65
C MET A 402 5.14 11.02 -30.98
N SER A 403 6.36 10.98 -31.50
CA SER A 403 6.72 10.11 -32.61
C SER A 403 6.78 8.63 -32.20
N ASP A 404 6.69 7.72 -33.16
CA ASP A 404 6.78 6.28 -32.89
C ASP A 404 8.13 5.91 -32.26
N ASP A 405 9.24 6.52 -32.71
CA ASP A 405 10.57 6.32 -32.13
C ASP A 405 10.62 6.73 -30.65
N GLU A 406 9.98 7.83 -30.29
CA GLU A 406 9.88 8.30 -28.90
C GLU A 406 9.04 7.35 -28.05
N LEU A 407 7.90 6.88 -28.56
CA LEU A 407 7.08 5.87 -27.89
C LEU A 407 7.87 4.59 -27.62
N ILE A 408 8.55 4.05 -28.63
CA ILE A 408 9.40 2.86 -28.51
C ILE A 408 10.44 3.03 -27.39
N GLN A 409 11.13 4.17 -27.36
CA GLN A 409 12.12 4.45 -26.31
C GLN A 409 11.51 4.54 -24.91
N LYS A 410 10.31 5.15 -24.79
CA LYS A 410 9.60 5.29 -23.51
C LYS A 410 9.05 3.94 -23.02
N ILE A 411 8.57 3.09 -23.93
CA ILE A 411 8.06 1.74 -23.62
C ILE A 411 9.20 0.81 -23.19
N ALA A 412 10.31 0.82 -23.91
CA ALA A 412 11.47 -0.06 -23.63
C ALA A 412 12.16 0.26 -22.28
N ARG A 413 11.92 1.43 -21.72
CA ARG A 413 12.46 1.84 -20.42
C ARG A 413 11.36 1.80 -19.36
N HIS A 414 11.72 1.46 -18.12
CA HIS A 414 10.79 1.59 -16.99
C HIS A 414 10.65 3.08 -16.63
N MET A 415 9.76 3.78 -17.35
CA MET A 415 9.50 5.21 -17.21
C MET A 415 8.16 5.44 -16.52
N PRO A 416 7.97 6.57 -15.82
CA PRO A 416 6.66 7.02 -15.41
C PRO A 416 5.66 7.01 -16.57
N HIS A 417 4.41 6.69 -16.27
CA HIS A 417 3.34 6.65 -17.27
C HIS A 417 3.49 5.62 -18.40
N ARG A 418 4.33 4.60 -18.22
CA ARG A 418 4.65 3.61 -19.24
C ARG A 418 3.41 2.94 -19.86
N LEU A 419 2.39 2.64 -19.06
CA LEU A 419 1.17 2.03 -19.59
C LEU A 419 0.41 2.96 -20.57
N PHE A 420 0.51 4.27 -20.41
CA PHE A 420 -0.09 5.23 -21.37
C PHE A 420 0.63 5.21 -22.71
N TYR A 421 1.95 5.06 -22.72
CA TYR A 421 2.71 4.91 -23.96
C TYR A 421 2.37 3.60 -24.69
N ILE A 422 2.17 2.51 -23.94
CA ILE A 422 1.75 1.23 -24.50
C ILE A 422 0.33 1.32 -25.08
N LEU A 423 -0.60 1.96 -24.36
CA LEU A 423 -1.96 2.19 -24.86
C LEU A 423 -1.96 2.97 -26.17
N GLU A 424 -1.16 4.03 -26.25
CA GLU A 424 -1.05 4.82 -27.49
C GLU A 424 -0.46 4.01 -28.62
N ALA A 425 0.58 3.22 -28.38
CA ALA A 425 1.16 2.33 -29.39
C ALA A 425 0.14 1.30 -29.90
N LEU A 426 -0.67 0.70 -29.00
CA LEU A 426 -1.78 -0.18 -29.40
C LEU A 426 -2.83 0.54 -30.25
N LYS A 427 -3.18 1.79 -29.94
CA LYS A 427 -4.10 2.61 -30.72
C LYS A 427 -3.56 2.89 -32.14
N ARG A 428 -2.25 3.05 -32.28
CA ARG A 428 -1.56 3.23 -33.56
C ARG A 428 -1.39 1.95 -34.37
N GLY A 429 -1.70 0.78 -33.76
CA GLY A 429 -1.63 -0.52 -34.43
C GLY A 429 -0.26 -1.19 -34.38
N PHE A 430 0.55 -0.89 -33.37
CA PHE A 430 1.76 -1.67 -33.09
C PHE A 430 1.39 -3.13 -32.83
N GLU A 431 2.21 -4.05 -33.34
CA GLU A 431 1.98 -5.48 -33.20
C GLU A 431 2.14 -5.93 -31.72
N PHE A 432 1.30 -6.88 -31.30
CA PHE A 432 1.25 -7.35 -29.92
C PHE A 432 2.59 -7.97 -29.48
N GLU A 433 3.21 -8.80 -30.35
CA GLU A 433 4.50 -9.43 -30.10
C GLU A 433 5.64 -8.41 -29.99
N GLU A 434 5.61 -7.35 -30.80
CA GLU A 434 6.58 -6.26 -30.72
C GLU A 434 6.47 -5.53 -29.38
N LEU A 435 5.25 -5.23 -28.94
CA LEU A 435 5.02 -4.58 -27.65
C LEU A 435 5.38 -5.47 -26.47
N LEU A 436 5.20 -6.78 -26.55
CA LEU A 436 5.70 -7.72 -25.55
C LEU A 436 7.23 -7.65 -25.42
N ASP A 437 7.91 -7.68 -26.56
CA ASP A 437 9.38 -7.63 -26.59
C ASP A 437 9.92 -6.28 -26.08
N LEU A 438 9.29 -5.19 -26.43
CA LEU A 438 9.69 -3.85 -25.98
C LEU A 438 9.39 -3.65 -24.49
N SER A 439 8.18 -3.99 -24.08
CA SER A 439 7.71 -3.69 -22.74
C SER A 439 8.20 -4.68 -21.68
N LYS A 440 8.47 -5.93 -22.07
CA LYS A 440 8.72 -7.05 -21.14
C LYS A 440 7.61 -7.23 -20.10
N LEU A 441 6.40 -6.74 -20.41
CA LEU A 441 5.22 -7.02 -19.61
C LEU A 441 4.77 -8.49 -19.78
N SER A 442 4.08 -9.01 -18.78
CA SER A 442 3.40 -10.28 -18.96
C SER A 442 2.32 -10.16 -20.05
N PRO A 443 2.14 -11.18 -20.91
CA PRO A 443 1.12 -11.18 -21.96
C PRO A 443 -0.28 -10.84 -21.45
N ILE A 444 -0.61 -11.28 -20.25
CA ILE A 444 -1.92 -11.00 -19.65
C ILE A 444 -2.17 -9.50 -19.43
N TYR A 445 -1.14 -8.74 -19.00
CA TYR A 445 -1.29 -7.30 -18.81
C TYR A 445 -1.39 -6.55 -20.13
N LEU A 446 -0.60 -6.95 -21.12
CA LEU A 446 -0.71 -6.35 -22.45
C LEU A 446 -2.09 -6.64 -23.07
N GLN A 447 -2.66 -7.85 -22.86
CA GLN A 447 -4.01 -8.18 -23.31
C GLN A 447 -5.07 -7.32 -22.63
N VAL A 448 -4.92 -7.01 -21.34
CA VAL A 448 -5.80 -6.07 -20.62
C VAL A 448 -5.79 -4.70 -21.30
N LEU A 449 -4.60 -4.20 -21.66
CA LEU A 449 -4.47 -2.91 -22.34
C LEU A 449 -5.05 -2.95 -23.78
N ALA A 450 -4.86 -4.04 -24.50
CA ALA A 450 -5.47 -4.23 -25.82
C ALA A 450 -7.00 -4.25 -25.74
N ASN A 451 -7.57 -4.94 -24.74
CA ASN A 451 -9.00 -4.95 -24.51
C ASN A 451 -9.56 -3.54 -24.23
N LEU A 452 -8.81 -2.69 -23.52
CA LEU A 452 -9.19 -1.30 -23.28
C LEU A 452 -9.28 -0.50 -24.59
N VAL A 453 -8.30 -0.67 -25.48
CA VAL A 453 -8.33 0.00 -26.79
C VAL A 453 -9.52 -0.44 -27.62
N GLU A 454 -9.88 -1.71 -27.58
CA GLU A 454 -11.07 -2.21 -28.28
C GLU A 454 -12.37 -1.70 -27.64
N LEU A 455 -12.42 -1.59 -26.31
CA LEU A 455 -13.56 -1.00 -25.61
C LEU A 455 -13.74 0.50 -25.98
N GLU A 456 -12.66 1.25 -26.03
CA GLU A 456 -12.70 2.68 -26.46
C GLU A 456 -13.22 2.83 -27.91
N LYS A 457 -12.88 1.91 -28.82
CA LYS A 457 -13.37 1.90 -30.19
C LYS A 457 -14.85 1.53 -30.31
N GLY A 458 -15.36 0.72 -29.37
CA GLY A 458 -16.74 0.23 -29.36
C GLY A 458 -17.75 1.14 -28.66
N VAL A 459 -17.29 2.14 -27.93
CA VAL A 459 -18.15 3.06 -27.15
C VAL A 459 -18.55 4.29 -27.97
N GLU A 460 -19.08 4.09 -29.16
CA GLU A 460 -20.13 4.96 -29.69
C GLU A 460 -21.46 4.44 -29.16
N ALA A 461 -21.84 4.74 -27.92
CA ALA A 461 -23.11 4.28 -27.41
C ALA A 461 -23.75 5.23 -26.43
N GLU A 462 -24.83 5.73 -26.85
CA GLU A 462 -26.01 6.28 -26.21
C GLU A 462 -26.56 5.46 -25.01
N THR A 463 -25.81 5.16 -24.01
CA THR A 463 -26.42 4.68 -22.76
C THR A 463 -25.73 5.31 -21.58
N SER A 464 -26.51 6.03 -20.78
CA SER A 464 -26.08 6.39 -19.42
C SER A 464 -25.52 5.14 -18.74
N PRO A 465 -24.31 5.17 -18.21
CA PRO A 465 -23.72 3.98 -17.60
C PRO A 465 -24.64 3.46 -16.50
N ALA A 466 -24.98 2.20 -16.57
CA ALA A 466 -25.69 1.53 -15.48
C ALA A 466 -24.69 1.36 -14.31
N PHE A 467 -25.10 1.73 -13.11
CA PHE A 467 -24.27 1.59 -11.91
C PHE A 467 -24.66 0.35 -11.13
N LEU A 468 -23.70 -0.41 -10.69
CA LEU A 468 -23.92 -1.61 -9.88
C LEU A 468 -23.24 -1.45 -8.52
N PRO A 469 -23.94 -1.77 -7.43
CA PRO A 469 -23.32 -1.80 -6.11
C PRO A 469 -22.27 -2.91 -6.03
N VAL A 470 -21.26 -2.68 -5.21
CA VAL A 470 -20.15 -3.62 -4.96
C VAL A 470 -20.06 -3.84 -3.46
N GLU A 471 -19.99 -5.10 -3.05
CA GLU A 471 -19.83 -5.48 -1.65
C GLU A 471 -18.49 -6.18 -1.42
N PRO A 472 -17.78 -5.87 -0.33
CA PRO A 472 -16.49 -6.48 -0.04
C PRO A 472 -16.57 -7.94 0.41
N SER A 473 -17.78 -8.48 0.61
CA SER A 473 -18.00 -9.82 1.18
C SER A 473 -18.61 -10.85 0.22
N ALA A 474 -18.30 -10.77 -1.07
CA ALA A 474 -18.85 -11.62 -2.13
C ALA A 474 -20.29 -11.27 -2.53
N GLY A 475 -20.44 -10.28 -3.39
CA GLY A 475 -21.73 -9.94 -3.99
C GLY A 475 -22.15 -10.95 -5.07
N LEU A 476 -23.44 -11.24 -5.10
CA LEU A 476 -24.07 -12.01 -6.17
C LEU A 476 -24.64 -11.03 -7.21
N TYR A 477 -23.76 -10.39 -7.98
CA TYR A 477 -24.19 -9.43 -8.99
C TYR A 477 -24.04 -9.98 -10.40
N GLU A 478 -25.05 -9.76 -11.23
CA GLU A 478 -24.91 -9.93 -12.67
C GLU A 478 -24.03 -8.81 -13.24
N VAL A 479 -22.96 -9.18 -13.92
CA VAL A 479 -22.10 -8.25 -14.64
C VAL A 479 -22.83 -7.73 -15.87
N LYS A 480 -23.04 -6.42 -15.95
CA LYS A 480 -23.57 -5.76 -17.14
C LYS A 480 -22.45 -5.02 -17.85
N ALA A 481 -22.28 -5.28 -19.14
CA ALA A 481 -21.32 -4.51 -19.95
C ALA A 481 -21.66 -3.02 -19.92
N GLY A 482 -20.64 -2.17 -19.74
CA GLY A 482 -20.80 -0.70 -19.67
C GLY A 482 -21.34 -0.18 -18.32
N ALA A 483 -21.43 -1.01 -17.29
CA ALA A 483 -21.83 -0.56 -15.96
C ALA A 483 -20.61 -0.01 -15.17
N ALA A 484 -20.79 1.12 -14.52
CA ALA A 484 -19.87 1.58 -13.49
C ALA A 484 -20.21 0.94 -12.13
N TYR A 485 -19.21 0.78 -11.28
CA TYR A 485 -19.36 0.13 -10.00
C TYR A 485 -19.17 1.13 -8.86
N TYR A 486 -19.89 0.95 -7.77
CA TYR A 486 -19.73 1.74 -6.57
C TYR A 486 -19.68 0.85 -5.33
N LEU A 487 -18.80 1.17 -4.42
CA LEU A 487 -18.68 0.53 -3.12
C LEU A 487 -19.48 1.32 -2.10
N THR A 488 -20.32 0.66 -1.32
CA THR A 488 -21.05 1.28 -0.20
C THR A 488 -20.54 0.72 1.12
N GLN A 489 -20.29 1.59 2.08
CA GLN A 489 -19.68 1.20 3.34
C GLN A 489 -20.60 0.35 4.23
N ASN A 490 -21.90 0.41 4.10
CA ASN A 490 -22.83 -0.30 4.98
C ASN A 490 -23.70 -1.35 4.25
N GLY A 491 -23.37 -1.74 3.02
CA GLY A 491 -24.10 -2.76 2.27
C GLY A 491 -25.60 -2.47 2.04
N THR A 492 -26.08 -1.29 2.40
CA THR A 492 -27.49 -0.93 2.28
C THR A 492 -27.72 -0.15 0.99
N ASN A 493 -28.57 -0.69 0.12
CA ASN A 493 -29.10 0.03 -1.05
C ASN A 493 -30.29 0.93 -0.68
N GLU A 494 -30.49 1.23 0.59
CA GLU A 494 -31.57 2.10 1.03
C GLU A 494 -31.30 3.54 0.59
N SER A 495 -32.28 4.15 -0.04
CA SER A 495 -32.23 5.57 -0.40
C SER A 495 -32.38 6.44 0.84
N PHE A 496 -31.53 7.45 0.96
CA PHE A 496 -31.72 8.49 1.97
C PHE A 496 -32.71 9.54 1.46
N GLY A 497 -33.51 10.06 2.38
CA GLY A 497 -34.53 11.06 2.03
C GLY A 497 -33.95 12.43 1.69
N LEU A 498 -34.85 13.38 1.36
CA LEU A 498 -34.53 14.74 0.94
C LEU A 498 -33.71 15.58 1.95
N ASP A 499 -33.61 15.15 3.19
CA ASP A 499 -32.88 15.84 4.26
C ASP A 499 -31.42 15.39 4.40
N ALA A 500 -30.97 14.43 3.60
CA ALA A 500 -29.57 13.99 3.59
C ALA A 500 -28.68 15.04 2.89
N ALA A 501 -27.50 15.26 3.46
CA ALA A 501 -26.45 16.09 2.84
C ALA A 501 -25.43 15.21 2.13
N CYS A 502 -25.07 15.58 0.90
CA CYS A 502 -24.03 14.92 0.13
C CYS A 502 -22.73 15.72 0.20
N VAL A 503 -21.67 15.11 0.70
CA VAL A 503 -20.32 15.68 0.72
C VAL A 503 -19.48 15.01 -0.35
N LEU A 504 -19.13 15.77 -1.38
CA LEU A 504 -18.23 15.32 -2.45
C LEU A 504 -16.79 15.59 -2.03
N VAL A 505 -16.00 14.53 -1.91
CA VAL A 505 -14.59 14.60 -1.56
C VAL A 505 -13.76 14.33 -2.79
N ASP A 506 -13.36 15.40 -3.46
CA ASP A 506 -12.49 15.35 -4.62
C ASP A 506 -11.03 15.31 -4.16
N ASP A 507 -10.57 14.12 -3.79
CA ASP A 507 -9.28 13.86 -3.20
C ASP A 507 -8.37 13.10 -4.16
N LEU A 508 -7.13 13.56 -4.23
CA LEU A 508 -6.02 12.76 -4.73
C LEU A 508 -5.32 12.15 -3.53
N GLU A 509 -4.74 10.97 -3.69
CA GLU A 509 -3.80 10.45 -2.70
C GLU A 509 -2.53 11.32 -2.68
N ILE A 510 -2.72 12.60 -2.39
CA ILE A 510 -1.65 13.49 -2.03
C ILE A 510 -1.57 13.43 -0.51
N ARG A 511 -0.38 13.26 0.03
CA ARG A 511 -0.13 13.14 1.46
C ARG A 511 -0.32 14.49 2.18
N TYR A 512 -1.55 15.04 2.17
CA TYR A 512 -1.93 16.26 2.88
C TYR A 512 -2.95 15.97 3.98
N PRO A 513 -2.47 15.68 5.18
CA PRO A 513 -3.33 15.38 6.34
C PRO A 513 -4.39 16.43 6.64
N SER A 514 -4.10 17.71 6.37
CA SER A 514 -5.02 18.82 6.64
C SER A 514 -6.36 18.74 5.90
N PHE A 515 -6.38 18.07 4.74
CA PHE A 515 -7.60 17.94 3.97
C PHE A 515 -8.64 17.04 4.66
N TYR A 516 -8.19 15.95 5.28
CA TYR A 516 -9.07 15.02 6.00
C TYR A 516 -9.75 15.67 7.20
N GLN A 517 -9.07 16.58 7.89
CA GLN A 517 -9.69 17.34 8.98
C GLN A 517 -10.81 18.24 8.47
N LYS A 518 -10.66 18.86 7.30
CA LYS A 518 -11.74 19.63 6.66
C LYS A 518 -12.94 18.73 6.36
N VAL A 519 -12.70 17.52 5.83
CA VAL A 519 -13.78 16.55 5.57
C VAL A 519 -14.47 16.14 6.86
N ARG A 520 -13.70 15.73 7.88
CA ARG A 520 -14.24 15.35 9.20
C ARG A 520 -15.09 16.45 9.80
N LYS A 521 -14.53 17.65 9.89
CA LYS A 521 -15.22 18.81 10.45
C LYS A 521 -16.52 19.08 9.73
N LYS A 522 -16.50 19.00 8.38
CA LYS A 522 -17.71 19.24 7.59
C LYS A 522 -18.76 18.16 7.81
N VAL A 523 -18.38 16.90 7.83
CA VAL A 523 -19.30 15.79 8.11
C VAL A 523 -19.88 15.93 9.52
N GLN A 524 -19.05 16.25 10.50
CA GLN A 524 -19.52 16.47 11.88
C GLN A 524 -20.50 17.64 12.00
N GLU A 525 -20.20 18.78 11.37
CA GLU A 525 -21.11 19.94 11.33
C GLU A 525 -22.50 19.58 10.76
N LEU A 526 -22.55 18.71 9.75
CA LEU A 526 -23.80 18.27 9.14
C LEU A 526 -24.55 17.29 10.06
N LYS A 527 -23.86 16.36 10.69
CA LYS A 527 -24.46 15.44 11.67
C LYS A 527 -24.97 16.17 12.92
N GLU A 528 -24.29 17.18 13.39
CA GLU A 528 -24.76 18.04 14.51
C GLU A 528 -26.03 18.81 14.15
N LYS A 529 -26.27 19.07 12.86
CA LYS A 529 -27.54 19.64 12.38
C LYS A 529 -28.67 18.61 12.24
N GLY A 530 -28.39 17.33 12.58
CA GLY A 530 -29.33 16.22 12.45
C GLY A 530 -29.50 15.66 11.04
N GLN A 531 -28.59 16.00 10.11
CA GLN A 531 -28.64 15.49 8.74
C GLN A 531 -27.97 14.12 8.65
N GLN A 532 -28.52 13.22 7.85
CA GLN A 532 -27.80 12.04 7.36
C GLN A 532 -26.77 12.51 6.33
N VAL A 533 -25.58 11.94 6.36
CA VAL A 533 -24.48 12.38 5.50
C VAL A 533 -24.07 11.28 4.55
N ILE A 534 -24.12 11.60 3.27
CA ILE A 534 -23.59 10.78 2.17
C ILE A 534 -22.22 11.35 1.79
N LEU A 535 -21.20 10.53 1.86
CA LEU A 535 -19.87 10.88 1.40
C LEU A 535 -19.62 10.29 0.01
N VAL A 536 -19.19 11.11 -0.93
CA VAL A 536 -18.75 10.65 -2.25
C VAL A 536 -17.29 10.97 -2.41
N THR A 537 -16.49 9.98 -2.72
CA THR A 537 -15.05 10.12 -2.82
C THR A 537 -14.52 9.27 -3.97
N ASN A 538 -13.45 9.72 -4.59
CA ASN A 538 -12.74 9.02 -5.65
C ASN A 538 -11.69 8.03 -5.12
N ARG A 539 -11.53 7.93 -3.82
CA ARG A 539 -10.77 6.88 -3.15
C ARG A 539 -11.47 6.39 -1.88
N PRO A 540 -11.34 5.12 -1.52
CA PRO A 540 -11.93 4.59 -0.30
C PRO A 540 -11.37 5.27 0.95
N PHE A 541 -12.26 5.79 1.79
CA PHE A 541 -11.92 6.23 3.14
C PHE A 541 -11.91 5.03 4.09
N THR A 542 -10.92 4.98 4.95
CA THR A 542 -10.82 3.93 5.98
C THR A 542 -11.62 4.24 7.24
N GLU A 543 -12.34 5.35 7.27
CA GLU A 543 -13.12 5.80 8.44
C GLU A 543 -14.63 5.76 8.18
N SER A 544 -15.36 5.27 9.17
CA SER A 544 -16.83 5.35 9.22
C SER A 544 -17.30 6.76 9.61
N LEU A 545 -17.00 7.76 8.77
CA LEU A 545 -17.37 9.17 9.04
C LEU A 545 -18.83 9.45 8.70
N ALA A 546 -19.27 8.95 7.55
CA ALA A 546 -20.59 9.22 6.98
C ALA A 546 -21.55 8.05 7.21
N ASP A 547 -22.82 8.28 7.00
CA ASP A 547 -23.86 7.25 7.12
C ASP A 547 -23.88 6.37 5.87
N LYS A 548 -23.44 6.89 4.71
CA LYS A 548 -23.27 6.17 3.47
C LYS A 548 -22.06 6.71 2.70
N VAL A 549 -21.31 5.83 2.04
CA VAL A 549 -20.14 6.23 1.25
C VAL A 549 -20.22 5.63 -0.14
N TYR A 550 -20.03 6.47 -1.15
CA TYR A 550 -19.86 6.06 -2.54
C TYR A 550 -18.41 6.29 -2.99
N TYR A 551 -17.81 5.28 -3.56
CA TYR A 551 -16.47 5.37 -4.17
C TYR A 551 -16.60 5.53 -5.68
N LEU A 552 -16.68 6.78 -6.13
CA LEU A 552 -16.93 7.13 -7.53
C LEU A 552 -16.01 8.27 -7.95
N PRO A 553 -15.66 8.37 -9.24
CA PRO A 553 -15.08 9.59 -9.79
C PRO A 553 -16.02 10.77 -9.55
N ILE A 554 -15.49 11.93 -9.19
CA ILE A 554 -16.30 13.13 -8.96
C ILE A 554 -16.52 13.83 -10.30
N ASN A 555 -17.55 13.43 -11.00
CA ASN A 555 -17.97 13.99 -12.29
C ASN A 555 -19.50 14.17 -12.33
N GLU A 556 -20.01 14.75 -13.41
CA GLU A 556 -21.43 15.04 -13.59
C GLU A 556 -22.28 13.76 -13.59
N THR A 557 -21.76 12.69 -14.17
CA THR A 557 -22.44 11.39 -14.23
C THR A 557 -22.64 10.80 -12.84
N SER A 558 -21.61 10.85 -12.00
CA SER A 558 -21.69 10.37 -10.60
C SER A 558 -22.66 11.20 -9.76
N LEU A 559 -22.69 12.52 -9.98
CA LEU A 559 -23.64 13.41 -9.32
C LEU A 559 -25.09 13.09 -9.70
N ASN A 560 -25.36 12.91 -10.99
CA ASN A 560 -26.69 12.55 -11.48
C ASN A 560 -27.15 11.21 -10.92
N LEU A 561 -26.24 10.24 -10.81
CA LEU A 561 -26.54 8.96 -10.17
C LEU A 561 -26.98 9.12 -8.72
N ILE A 562 -26.17 9.82 -7.91
CA ILE A 562 -26.46 10.00 -6.49
C ILE A 562 -27.77 10.73 -6.28
N GLN A 563 -28.05 11.76 -7.11
CA GLN A 563 -29.33 12.45 -7.10
C GLN A 563 -30.51 11.56 -7.47
N SER A 564 -30.29 10.59 -8.38
CA SER A 564 -31.34 9.65 -8.78
C SER A 564 -31.62 8.57 -7.71
N ILE A 565 -30.60 8.12 -6.98
CA ILE A 565 -30.71 7.07 -5.96
C ILE A 565 -31.20 7.66 -4.62
N ASP A 566 -30.53 8.71 -4.15
CA ASP A 566 -30.70 9.22 -2.79
C ASP A 566 -31.51 10.53 -2.73
N GLN A 567 -31.91 11.10 -3.88
CA GLN A 567 -32.74 12.32 -3.99
C GLN A 567 -32.14 13.54 -3.24
N VAL A 568 -30.82 13.61 -3.12
CA VAL A 568 -30.12 14.62 -2.32
C VAL A 568 -30.19 16.00 -2.99
N LYS A 569 -30.46 17.03 -2.22
CA LYS A 569 -30.48 18.44 -2.67
C LYS A 569 -29.31 19.26 -2.14
N ASP A 570 -28.84 18.95 -0.97
CA ASP A 570 -27.73 19.67 -0.31
C ASP A 570 -26.38 19.01 -0.68
N ILE A 571 -25.66 19.64 -1.61
CA ILE A 571 -24.39 19.12 -2.12
C ILE A 571 -23.27 20.07 -1.74
N VAL A 572 -22.28 19.55 -1.05
CA VAL A 572 -21.06 20.27 -0.62
C VAL A 572 -19.84 19.64 -1.28
N LYS A 573 -19.11 20.40 -2.11
CA LYS A 573 -17.86 19.94 -2.72
C LYS A 573 -16.64 20.38 -1.91
N LEU A 574 -15.80 19.43 -1.52
CA LEU A 574 -14.49 19.66 -0.91
C LEU A 574 -13.41 19.11 -1.86
N SER A 575 -12.34 19.87 -2.08
CA SER A 575 -11.24 19.45 -2.95
C SER A 575 -9.90 19.82 -2.31
N ASN A 576 -8.90 18.93 -2.43
CA ASN A 576 -7.51 19.21 -2.12
C ASN A 576 -6.68 19.52 -3.38
N ILE A 577 -7.31 19.53 -4.53
CA ILE A 577 -6.69 19.87 -5.82
C ILE A 577 -6.67 21.38 -5.95
N GLN A 578 -5.47 21.96 -6.13
CA GLN A 578 -5.28 23.39 -6.40
C GLN A 578 -5.04 23.62 -7.89
#